data_1fb47085019e644f6cfd183da56cbead
#
_entry.id   1fb47085019e644f6cfd183da56cbead
#
_cell.length_a   1.000
_cell.length_b   1.000
_cell.length_c   1.000
_cell.angle_alpha   90.00
_cell.angle_beta   90.00
_cell.angle_gamma   90.00
#
_symmetry.space_group_name_H-M   'P 1'
#
loop_
_entity.id
_entity.type
_entity.pdbx_description
1 polymer ?
#
loop_
_entity_poly.entity_id
_entity_poly.type
_entity_poly.pdbx_seq_one_letter_code
_entity_poly.pdbx_strand_id
1 'polypeptide(L)'
;MRRYVQRRLLFAIVVLFGVTIIVSGMLYLSGDPIAIMLAGGTATQVQRDELSREYGFDRPFIVQYFDFVAGAVRGDLGRSLRMNRSAVEVVLERLPYTLLLATAAMAFAIVVAVPVGIISAARPNSFMDYFGRLLTLIGQSIPLFWLGIMLVMVFSVRLRWLPSAGMLEPTSIILPAFTLGLYPMARIARTLRASMFEVMTRDYCLTARGKGLSEWRVVVDHAFRNAVLPVITVIGLQYGALLGGAVVTETIFAWPGVGLLSVQAIQWRDFPLVRAIVAMVSVFFIAINLLTDVLYAYLNPRIRFS
;
A
#
# COMPACT_ATOMS: atom_id res chain seq x y z
N MET A 1 15.03 -0.17 -22.66
CA MET A 1 15.01 -0.85 -21.35
C MET A 1 16.12 -0.33 -20.41
N ARG A 2 17.41 -0.49 -20.72
CA ARG A 2 18.50 -0.11 -19.79
C ARG A 2 18.45 1.36 -19.35
N ARG A 3 18.29 2.32 -20.29
CA ARG A 3 18.18 3.76 -19.98
C ARG A 3 16.92 4.09 -19.14
N TYR A 4 15.81 3.43 -19.41
CA TYR A 4 14.56 3.60 -18.63
C TYR A 4 14.74 3.17 -17.18
N VAL A 5 15.29 1.96 -16.94
CA VAL A 5 15.58 1.45 -15.60
C VAL A 5 16.55 2.35 -14.86
N GLN A 6 17.62 2.80 -15.52
CA GLN A 6 18.61 3.73 -14.93
C GLN A 6 17.96 5.05 -14.51
N ARG A 7 17.13 5.65 -15.36
CA ARG A 7 16.41 6.89 -15.03
C ARG A 7 15.45 6.70 -13.86
N ARG A 8 14.74 5.57 -13.82
CA ARG A 8 13.85 5.21 -12.71
C ARG A 8 14.60 5.02 -11.39
N LEU A 9 15.76 4.36 -11.43
CA LEU A 9 16.62 4.19 -10.26
C LEU A 9 17.16 5.54 -9.75
N LEU A 10 17.56 6.43 -10.64
CA LEU A 10 17.99 7.78 -10.24
C LEU A 10 16.85 8.56 -9.57
N PHE A 11 15.64 8.54 -10.15
CA PHE A 11 14.48 9.16 -9.51
C PHE A 11 14.14 8.52 -8.16
N ALA A 12 14.25 7.20 -8.05
CA ALA A 12 14.04 6.47 -6.81
C ALA A 12 14.99 6.91 -5.70
N ILE A 13 16.28 7.08 -6.03
CA ILE A 13 17.29 7.59 -5.10
C ILE A 13 16.94 9.00 -4.65
N VAL A 14 16.59 9.90 -5.56
CA VAL A 14 16.20 11.28 -5.22
C VAL A 14 14.97 11.29 -4.31
N VAL A 15 13.95 10.48 -4.60
CA VAL A 15 12.75 10.36 -3.76
C VAL A 15 13.10 9.82 -2.38
N LEU A 16 13.92 8.77 -2.30
CA LEU A 16 14.35 8.18 -1.03
C LEU A 16 15.07 9.20 -0.15
N PHE A 17 16.04 9.94 -0.71
CA PHE A 17 16.73 11.02 0.00
C PHE A 17 15.77 12.14 0.40
N GLY A 18 14.87 12.57 -0.49
CA GLY A 18 13.88 13.61 -0.20
C GLY A 18 12.95 13.24 0.95
N VAL A 19 12.41 12.02 0.95
CA VAL A 19 11.51 11.57 2.02
C VAL A 19 12.26 11.39 3.34
N THR A 20 13.44 10.78 3.33
CA THR A 20 14.21 10.54 4.56
C THR A 20 14.75 11.82 5.18
N ILE A 21 15.17 12.82 4.40
CA ILE A 21 15.62 14.11 4.93
C ILE A 21 14.45 14.92 5.52
N ILE A 22 13.29 14.92 4.86
CA ILE A 22 12.08 15.59 5.36
C ILE A 22 11.66 14.97 6.69
N VAL A 23 11.53 13.64 6.76
CA VAL A 23 11.13 12.96 7.99
C VAL A 23 12.15 13.14 9.11
N SER A 24 13.45 13.03 8.80
CA SER A 24 14.52 13.30 9.79
C SER A 24 14.48 14.74 10.29
N GLY A 25 14.21 15.71 9.42
CA GLY A 25 14.04 17.12 9.80
C GLY A 25 12.82 17.35 10.68
N MET A 26 11.68 16.73 10.35
CA MET A 26 10.48 16.82 11.19
C MET A 26 10.71 16.21 12.58
N LEU A 27 11.39 15.08 12.66
CA LEU A 27 11.75 14.45 13.92
C LEU A 27 12.70 15.34 14.74
N TYR A 28 13.72 15.89 14.11
CA TYR A 28 14.66 16.82 14.75
C TYR A 28 13.94 18.04 15.35
N LEU A 29 12.97 18.62 14.60
CA LEU A 29 12.18 19.77 15.05
C LEU A 29 11.14 19.39 16.14
N SER A 30 10.78 18.11 16.27
CA SER A 30 9.81 17.67 17.29
C SER A 30 10.36 17.58 18.70
N GLY A 31 11.66 17.86 18.90
CA GLY A 31 12.32 17.92 20.19
C GLY A 31 13.21 16.71 20.51
N ASP A 32 13.69 16.65 21.74
CA ASP A 32 14.61 15.63 22.22
C ASP A 32 13.88 14.32 22.58
N PRO A 33 14.12 13.22 21.84
CA PRO A 33 13.47 11.92 22.12
C PRO A 33 13.86 11.33 23.46
N ILE A 34 15.09 11.58 23.94
CA ILE A 34 15.60 11.09 25.21
C ILE A 34 14.87 11.76 26.39
N ALA A 35 14.61 13.07 26.27
CA ALA A 35 13.86 13.80 27.30
C ALA A 35 12.49 13.18 27.57
N ILE A 36 11.84 12.69 26.52
CA ILE A 36 10.49 12.11 26.61
C ILE A 36 10.54 10.65 27.04
N MET A 37 11.51 9.89 26.56
CA MET A 37 11.74 8.52 27.01
C MET A 37 11.95 8.47 28.51
N LEU A 38 12.63 9.46 29.08
CA LEU A 38 12.94 9.56 30.50
C LEU A 38 11.92 10.38 31.32
N ALA A 39 10.95 11.03 30.70
CA ALA A 39 9.97 11.89 31.37
C ALA A 39 9.07 11.19 32.42
N GLY A 40 9.01 9.85 32.40
CA GLY A 40 8.28 9.05 33.38
C GLY A 40 9.13 8.47 34.53
N GLY A 41 10.44 8.79 34.59
CA GLY A 41 11.38 8.18 35.52
C GLY A 41 12.21 9.20 36.29
N THR A 42 12.96 8.71 37.31
CA THR A 42 13.90 9.48 38.14
C THR A 42 15.26 9.69 37.47
N ALA A 43 15.31 9.72 36.13
CA ALA A 43 16.55 9.85 35.40
C ALA A 43 17.23 11.19 35.67
N THR A 44 18.51 11.13 36.04
CA THR A 44 19.31 12.33 36.27
C THR A 44 19.70 13.01 34.96
N GLN A 45 20.01 14.32 35.03
CA GLN A 45 20.50 15.07 33.84
C GLN A 45 21.75 14.38 33.22
N VAL A 46 22.62 13.81 34.05
CA VAL A 46 23.82 13.09 33.60
C VAL A 46 23.46 11.87 32.74
N GLN A 47 22.48 11.07 33.13
CA GLN A 47 22.02 9.91 32.36
C GLN A 47 21.39 10.32 31.02
N ARG A 48 20.68 11.45 31.03
CA ARG A 48 20.11 12.01 29.81
C ARG A 48 21.18 12.44 28.81
N ASP A 49 22.21 13.14 29.29
CA ASP A 49 23.32 13.63 28.47
C ASP A 49 24.17 12.46 27.93
N GLU A 50 24.36 11.40 28.72
CA GLU A 50 25.05 10.18 28.30
C GLU A 50 24.28 9.46 27.17
N LEU A 51 22.98 9.23 27.32
CA LEU A 51 22.15 8.62 26.30
C LEU A 51 22.08 9.49 25.03
N SER A 52 21.96 10.80 25.18
CA SER A 52 21.94 11.73 24.03
C SER A 52 23.24 11.66 23.23
N ARG A 53 24.40 11.51 23.88
CA ARG A 53 25.70 11.31 23.23
C ARG A 53 25.80 9.92 22.59
N GLU A 54 25.35 8.88 23.28
CA GLU A 54 25.39 7.49 22.78
C GLU A 54 24.60 7.35 21.48
N TYR A 55 23.41 7.95 21.39
CA TYR A 55 22.57 7.93 20.21
C TYR A 55 22.87 9.06 19.21
N GLY A 56 23.79 10.00 19.57
CA GLY A 56 24.20 11.11 18.71
C GLY A 56 23.15 12.19 18.51
N PHE A 57 22.17 12.31 19.41
CA PHE A 57 21.14 13.34 19.35
C PHE A 57 21.64 14.74 19.76
N ASP A 58 22.80 14.83 20.38
CA ASP A 58 23.52 16.06 20.72
C ASP A 58 24.16 16.73 19.49
N ARG A 59 24.28 16.01 18.36
CA ARG A 59 24.94 16.49 17.15
C ARG A 59 24.02 17.37 16.29
N PRO A 60 24.58 18.28 15.47
CA PRO A 60 23.79 19.03 14.49
C PRO A 60 23.01 18.09 13.53
N PHE A 61 21.82 18.52 13.10
CA PHE A 61 20.93 17.75 12.20
C PHE A 61 21.64 17.14 11.00
N ILE A 62 22.49 17.94 10.33
CA ILE A 62 23.22 17.51 9.14
C ILE A 62 24.11 16.29 9.45
N VAL A 63 24.81 16.30 10.58
CA VAL A 63 25.67 15.20 11.01
C VAL A 63 24.85 13.94 11.30
N GLN A 64 23.77 14.09 12.08
CA GLN A 64 22.84 12.99 12.35
C GLN A 64 22.28 12.36 11.06
N TYR A 65 21.93 13.18 10.06
CA TYR A 65 21.40 12.69 8.80
C TYR A 65 22.46 11.95 7.98
N PHE A 66 23.70 12.47 7.89
CA PHE A 66 24.78 11.79 7.19
C PHE A 66 25.18 10.48 7.89
N ASP A 67 25.22 10.44 9.21
CA ASP A 67 25.46 9.21 9.98
C ASP A 67 24.38 8.16 9.68
N PHE A 68 23.11 8.57 9.64
CA PHE A 68 21.98 7.71 9.26
C PHE A 68 22.15 7.18 7.82
N VAL A 69 22.49 8.02 6.84
CA VAL A 69 22.67 7.59 5.44
C VAL A 69 23.86 6.65 5.31
N ALA A 70 24.97 6.95 5.99
CA ALA A 70 26.16 6.08 5.99
C ALA A 70 25.87 4.71 6.63
N GLY A 71 25.08 4.67 7.70
CA GLY A 71 24.58 3.44 8.30
C GLY A 71 23.66 2.68 7.35
N ALA A 72 22.71 3.36 6.72
CA ALA A 72 21.75 2.77 5.79
C ALA A 72 22.43 2.05 4.61
N VAL A 73 23.50 2.62 4.05
CA VAL A 73 24.30 1.99 2.98
C VAL A 73 24.96 0.67 3.45
N ARG A 74 25.24 0.57 4.74
CA ARG A 74 25.80 -0.66 5.37
C ARG A 74 24.73 -1.63 5.87
N GLY A 75 23.44 -1.28 5.71
CA GLY A 75 22.31 -2.08 6.20
C GLY A 75 21.97 -1.84 7.67
N ASP A 76 22.60 -0.84 8.31
CA ASP A 76 22.30 -0.44 9.68
C ASP A 76 21.42 0.84 9.66
N LEU A 77 20.18 0.70 10.08
CA LEU A 77 19.22 1.82 10.21
C LEU A 77 19.07 2.29 11.68
N GLY A 78 19.96 1.86 12.55
CA GLY A 78 19.96 2.16 13.98
C GLY A 78 19.15 1.16 14.80
N ARG A 79 19.07 1.44 16.10
CA ARG A 79 18.35 0.61 17.10
C ARG A 79 17.12 1.35 17.61
N SER A 80 16.02 0.62 17.76
CA SER A 80 14.81 1.13 18.41
C SER A 80 15.11 1.50 19.86
N LEU A 81 14.77 2.72 20.23
CA LEU A 81 14.91 3.21 21.60
C LEU A 81 13.99 2.46 22.57
N ARG A 82 12.79 2.12 22.14
CA ARG A 82 11.77 1.46 22.95
C ARG A 82 11.99 -0.03 23.08
N MET A 83 12.35 -0.70 21.98
CA MET A 83 12.48 -2.15 21.91
C MET A 83 13.91 -2.64 22.15
N ASN A 84 14.90 -1.75 22.13
CA ASN A 84 16.34 -2.04 22.25
C ASN A 84 16.83 -3.14 21.29
N ARG A 85 16.26 -3.17 20.07
CA ARG A 85 16.56 -4.12 18.99
C ARG A 85 16.93 -3.37 17.72
N SER A 86 17.57 -4.05 16.75
CA SER A 86 17.80 -3.49 15.42
C SER A 86 16.48 -3.02 14.79
N ALA A 87 16.42 -1.76 14.34
CA ALA A 87 15.24 -1.22 13.69
C ALA A 87 14.91 -1.99 12.41
N VAL A 88 15.92 -2.47 11.68
CA VAL A 88 15.74 -3.32 10.48
C VAL A 88 15.02 -4.62 10.83
N GLU A 89 15.45 -5.33 11.87
CA GLU A 89 14.81 -6.59 12.31
C GLU A 89 13.35 -6.35 12.69
N VAL A 90 13.07 -5.32 13.48
CA VAL A 90 11.72 -4.99 13.93
C VAL A 90 10.80 -4.71 12.73
N VAL A 91 11.27 -3.98 11.73
CA VAL A 91 10.48 -3.71 10.52
C VAL A 91 10.29 -4.96 9.68
N LEU A 92 11.35 -5.78 9.48
CA LEU A 92 11.27 -7.01 8.69
C LEU A 92 10.32 -8.05 9.32
N GLU A 93 10.22 -8.11 10.64
CA GLU A 93 9.23 -8.98 11.33
C GLU A 93 7.78 -8.56 11.04
N ARG A 94 7.51 -7.26 10.82
CA ARG A 94 6.17 -6.71 10.58
C ARG A 94 5.79 -6.67 9.11
N LEU A 95 6.76 -6.58 8.23
CA LEU A 95 6.55 -6.44 6.79
C LEU A 95 5.70 -7.57 6.16
N PRO A 96 5.90 -8.86 6.48
CA PRO A 96 5.08 -9.94 5.92
C PRO A 96 3.58 -9.77 6.20
N TYR A 97 3.21 -9.23 7.34
CA TYR A 97 1.80 -8.99 7.71
C TYR A 97 1.17 -7.87 6.87
N THR A 98 1.90 -6.79 6.61
CA THR A 98 1.45 -5.72 5.70
C THR A 98 1.29 -6.25 4.27
N LEU A 99 2.26 -7.04 3.78
CA LEU A 99 2.19 -7.64 2.45
C LEU A 99 1.06 -8.65 2.33
N LEU A 100 0.81 -9.45 3.35
CA LEU A 100 -0.31 -10.39 3.40
C LEU A 100 -1.64 -9.64 3.31
N LEU A 101 -1.83 -8.59 4.10
CA LEU A 101 -3.03 -7.76 4.08
C LEU A 101 -3.22 -7.08 2.72
N ALA A 102 -2.18 -6.46 2.16
CA ALA A 102 -2.24 -5.81 0.86
C ALA A 102 -2.58 -6.79 -0.27
N THR A 103 -2.00 -8.01 -0.22
CA THR A 103 -2.26 -9.06 -1.20
C THR A 103 -3.69 -9.59 -1.08
N ALA A 104 -4.19 -9.83 0.13
CA ALA A 104 -5.57 -10.26 0.37
C ALA A 104 -6.58 -9.19 -0.08
N ALA A 105 -6.31 -7.91 0.22
CA ALA A 105 -7.13 -6.79 -0.22
C ALA A 105 -7.17 -6.67 -1.75
N MET A 106 -6.03 -6.84 -2.42
CA MET A 106 -5.95 -6.83 -3.88
C MET A 106 -6.64 -8.04 -4.51
N ALA A 107 -6.47 -9.23 -3.94
CA ALA A 107 -7.16 -10.44 -4.39
C ALA A 107 -8.68 -10.27 -4.29
N PHE A 108 -9.20 -9.78 -3.16
CA PHE A 108 -10.60 -9.41 -3.00
C PHE A 108 -11.03 -8.39 -4.07
N ALA A 109 -10.25 -7.33 -4.27
CA ALA A 109 -10.56 -6.29 -5.23
C ALA A 109 -10.69 -6.85 -6.66
N ILE A 110 -9.76 -7.70 -7.09
CA ILE A 110 -9.77 -8.32 -8.43
C ILE A 110 -10.94 -9.29 -8.58
N VAL A 111 -11.17 -10.18 -7.61
CA VAL A 111 -12.22 -11.19 -7.64
C VAL A 111 -13.60 -10.55 -7.78
N VAL A 112 -13.83 -9.39 -7.17
CA VAL A 112 -15.10 -8.67 -7.27
C VAL A 112 -15.14 -7.75 -8.49
N ALA A 113 -14.06 -7.02 -8.75
CA ALA A 113 -14.03 -6.02 -9.82
C ALA A 113 -14.14 -6.61 -11.23
N VAL A 114 -13.52 -7.78 -11.47
CA VAL A 114 -13.50 -8.39 -12.81
C VAL A 114 -14.91 -8.81 -13.25
N PRO A 115 -15.66 -9.60 -12.49
CA PRO A 115 -17.05 -9.91 -12.85
C PRO A 115 -17.93 -8.68 -12.98
N VAL A 116 -17.85 -7.75 -12.03
CA VAL A 116 -18.63 -6.49 -12.07
C VAL A 116 -18.33 -5.69 -13.33
N GLY A 117 -17.05 -5.51 -13.68
CA GLY A 117 -16.64 -4.78 -14.88
C GLY A 117 -17.11 -5.43 -16.18
N ILE A 118 -16.96 -6.75 -16.31
CA ILE A 118 -17.39 -7.52 -17.49
C ILE A 118 -18.92 -7.47 -17.63
N ILE A 119 -19.67 -7.78 -16.58
CA ILE A 119 -21.14 -7.85 -16.63
C ILE A 119 -21.73 -6.47 -16.93
N SER A 120 -21.20 -5.42 -16.28
CA SER A 120 -21.63 -4.03 -16.56
C SER A 120 -21.37 -3.59 -18.00
N ALA A 121 -20.26 -4.02 -18.61
CA ALA A 121 -19.94 -3.69 -20.00
C ALA A 121 -20.76 -4.52 -21.00
N ALA A 122 -20.96 -5.82 -20.71
CA ALA A 122 -21.68 -6.72 -21.61
C ALA A 122 -23.18 -6.39 -21.72
N ARG A 123 -23.77 -5.77 -20.69
CA ARG A 123 -25.19 -5.39 -20.65
C ARG A 123 -25.35 -3.93 -20.23
N PRO A 124 -24.98 -2.98 -21.09
CA PRO A 124 -25.07 -1.56 -20.76
C PRO A 124 -26.51 -1.13 -20.51
N ASN A 125 -26.69 -0.20 -19.57
CA ASN A 125 -28.01 0.32 -19.12
C ASN A 125 -28.96 -0.73 -18.52
N SER A 126 -28.48 -1.93 -18.19
CA SER A 126 -29.22 -2.95 -17.43
C SER A 126 -29.17 -2.67 -15.94
N PHE A 127 -30.04 -3.34 -15.16
CA PHE A 127 -29.99 -3.31 -13.70
C PHE A 127 -28.59 -3.67 -13.15
N MET A 128 -27.92 -4.66 -13.75
CA MET A 128 -26.56 -5.09 -13.36
C MET A 128 -25.53 -3.98 -13.61
N ASP A 129 -25.65 -3.22 -14.70
CA ASP A 129 -24.78 -2.08 -14.95
C ASP A 129 -25.02 -0.94 -13.96
N TYR A 130 -26.29 -0.63 -13.64
CA TYR A 130 -26.60 0.37 -12.60
C TYR A 130 -26.08 -0.04 -11.25
N PHE A 131 -26.28 -1.31 -10.86
CA PHE A 131 -25.76 -1.84 -9.60
C PHE A 131 -24.22 -1.80 -9.55
N GLY A 132 -23.54 -2.20 -10.62
CA GLY A 132 -22.08 -2.13 -10.71
C GLY A 132 -21.56 -0.70 -10.60
N ARG A 133 -22.21 0.27 -11.26
CA ARG A 133 -21.88 1.70 -11.13
C ARG A 133 -22.10 2.22 -9.70
N LEU A 134 -23.21 1.85 -9.07
CA LEU A 134 -23.51 2.22 -7.70
C LEU A 134 -22.45 1.64 -6.74
N LEU A 135 -22.10 0.38 -6.90
CA LEU A 135 -21.06 -0.28 -6.10
C LEU A 135 -19.70 0.43 -6.24
N THR A 136 -19.32 0.80 -7.46
CA THR A 136 -18.06 1.54 -7.68
C THR A 136 -18.11 2.97 -7.14
N LEU A 137 -19.26 3.63 -7.18
CA LEU A 137 -19.44 4.95 -6.58
C LEU A 137 -19.31 4.89 -5.06
N ILE A 138 -20.01 3.96 -4.41
CA ILE A 138 -19.93 3.72 -2.98
C ILE A 138 -18.48 3.43 -2.56
N GLY A 139 -17.80 2.52 -3.27
CA GLY A 139 -16.42 2.12 -2.95
C GLY A 139 -15.40 3.24 -3.05
N GLN A 140 -15.69 4.34 -3.79
CA GLN A 140 -14.81 5.49 -3.88
C GLN A 140 -15.21 6.64 -2.95
N SER A 141 -16.47 6.68 -2.51
CA SER A 141 -17.01 7.80 -1.73
C SER A 141 -16.88 7.60 -0.22
N ILE A 142 -16.87 6.34 0.24
CA ILE A 142 -16.80 6.03 1.67
C ILE A 142 -15.39 6.22 2.20
N PRO A 143 -15.20 7.02 3.28
CA PRO A 143 -13.90 7.12 3.94
C PRO A 143 -13.46 5.78 4.52
N LEU A 144 -12.20 5.40 4.28
CA LEU A 144 -11.63 4.10 4.68
C LEU A 144 -11.80 3.83 6.18
N PHE A 145 -11.48 4.83 7.02
CA PHE A 145 -11.57 4.70 8.47
C PHE A 145 -13.00 4.48 8.94
N TRP A 146 -13.97 5.21 8.37
CA TRP A 146 -15.37 5.08 8.72
C TRP A 146 -15.89 3.68 8.37
N LEU A 147 -15.56 3.19 7.17
CA LEU A 147 -15.92 1.84 6.74
C LEU A 147 -15.38 0.79 7.69
N GLY A 148 -14.09 0.86 8.04
CA GLY A 148 -13.47 -0.10 8.96
C GLY A 148 -14.18 -0.14 10.31
N ILE A 149 -14.44 1.02 10.91
CA ILE A 149 -15.15 1.12 12.20
C ILE A 149 -16.58 0.55 12.09
N MET A 150 -17.32 0.88 11.03
CA MET A 150 -18.67 0.37 10.82
C MET A 150 -18.70 -1.16 10.66
N LEU A 151 -17.74 -1.72 9.92
CA LEU A 151 -17.62 -3.17 9.75
C LEU A 151 -17.32 -3.86 11.10
N VAL A 152 -16.43 -3.31 11.91
CA VAL A 152 -16.17 -3.82 13.26
C VAL A 152 -17.45 -3.77 14.10
N MET A 153 -18.16 -2.63 14.12
CA MET A 153 -19.40 -2.50 14.91
C MET A 153 -20.46 -3.51 14.49
N VAL A 154 -20.65 -3.70 13.18
CA VAL A 154 -21.69 -4.60 12.67
C VAL A 154 -21.26 -6.07 12.82
N PHE A 155 -20.13 -6.46 12.25
CA PHE A 155 -19.77 -7.87 12.12
C PHE A 155 -19.07 -8.46 13.35
N SER A 156 -18.34 -7.64 14.11
CA SER A 156 -17.62 -8.12 15.29
C SER A 156 -18.40 -7.89 16.57
N VAL A 157 -18.94 -6.68 16.78
CA VAL A 157 -19.60 -6.34 18.04
C VAL A 157 -21.06 -6.81 18.06
N ARG A 158 -21.83 -6.48 17.01
CA ARG A 158 -23.28 -6.76 17.00
C ARG A 158 -23.59 -8.20 16.59
N LEU A 159 -23.03 -8.67 15.48
CA LEU A 159 -23.28 -10.00 14.95
C LEU A 159 -22.35 -11.07 15.53
N ARG A 160 -21.17 -10.70 16.01
CA ARG A 160 -20.13 -11.60 16.55
C ARG A 160 -19.70 -12.70 15.56
N TRP A 161 -19.70 -12.37 14.27
CA TRP A 161 -19.33 -13.34 13.22
C TRP A 161 -17.82 -13.35 12.95
N LEU A 162 -17.15 -12.19 13.09
CA LEU A 162 -15.75 -12.01 12.73
C LEU A 162 -14.99 -11.29 13.86
N PRO A 163 -13.70 -11.57 14.03
CA PRO A 163 -12.87 -10.90 15.02
C PRO A 163 -12.77 -9.40 14.77
N SER A 164 -12.69 -8.60 15.85
CA SER A 164 -12.60 -7.14 15.77
C SER A 164 -11.19 -6.62 15.53
N ALA A 165 -10.16 -7.35 16.03
CA ALA A 165 -8.78 -6.86 16.05
C ALA A 165 -7.77 -7.99 16.14
N GLY A 166 -6.53 -7.69 15.72
CA GLY A 166 -5.39 -8.61 15.78
C GLY A 166 -5.39 -9.66 14.66
N MET A 167 -4.51 -10.64 14.80
CA MET A 167 -4.35 -11.75 13.87
C MET A 167 -4.38 -13.07 14.66
N LEU A 168 -5.45 -13.31 15.39
CA LEU A 168 -5.59 -14.50 16.25
C LEU A 168 -6.14 -15.69 15.48
N GLU A 169 -6.94 -15.46 14.46
CA GLU A 169 -7.61 -16.47 13.65
C GLU A 169 -7.44 -16.19 12.15
N PRO A 170 -7.54 -17.20 11.27
CA PRO A 170 -7.50 -16.97 9.82
C PRO A 170 -8.58 -16.02 9.31
N THR A 171 -9.73 -15.96 9.99
CA THR A 171 -10.86 -15.06 9.68
C THR A 171 -10.58 -13.59 10.00
N SER A 172 -9.56 -13.30 10.82
CA SER A 172 -9.18 -11.93 11.21
C SER A 172 -8.79 -11.04 10.02
N ILE A 173 -8.39 -11.63 8.88
CA ILE A 173 -8.00 -10.87 7.68
C ILE A 173 -9.20 -10.36 6.87
N ILE A 174 -10.41 -10.91 7.06
CA ILE A 174 -11.56 -10.66 6.18
C ILE A 174 -11.98 -9.19 6.22
N LEU A 175 -12.24 -8.65 7.42
CA LEU A 175 -12.69 -7.25 7.54
C LEU A 175 -11.62 -6.24 7.12
N PRO A 176 -10.34 -6.39 7.54
CA PRO A 176 -9.26 -5.51 7.06
C PRO A 176 -9.07 -5.57 5.56
N ALA A 177 -9.07 -6.78 4.96
CA ALA A 177 -8.88 -6.95 3.51
C ALA A 177 -10.04 -6.36 2.70
N PHE A 178 -11.28 -6.55 3.16
CA PHE A 178 -12.47 -5.94 2.57
C PHE A 178 -12.38 -4.41 2.63
N THR A 179 -12.08 -3.87 3.82
CA THR A 179 -11.96 -2.42 4.04
C THR A 179 -10.92 -1.80 3.11
N LEU A 180 -9.71 -2.36 3.10
CA LEU A 180 -8.59 -1.86 2.30
C LEU A 180 -8.80 -2.08 0.80
N GLY A 181 -9.46 -3.17 0.41
CA GLY A 181 -9.67 -3.56 -0.98
C GLY A 181 -10.85 -2.89 -1.68
N LEU A 182 -11.76 -2.23 -0.97
CA LEU A 182 -12.97 -1.66 -1.57
C LEU A 182 -12.66 -0.54 -2.58
N TYR A 183 -11.73 0.34 -2.25
CA TYR A 183 -11.33 1.44 -3.15
C TYR A 183 -10.63 0.92 -4.43
N PRO A 184 -9.61 0.06 -4.38
CA PRO A 184 -9.02 -0.56 -5.58
C PRO A 184 -10.06 -1.33 -6.41
N MET A 185 -10.95 -2.08 -5.77
CA MET A 185 -12.04 -2.81 -6.43
C MET A 185 -12.86 -1.87 -7.30
N ALA A 186 -13.30 -0.75 -6.76
CA ALA A 186 -14.09 0.23 -7.48
C ALA A 186 -13.32 0.85 -8.66
N ARG A 187 -12.02 1.16 -8.48
CA ARG A 187 -11.15 1.67 -9.54
C ARG A 187 -10.96 0.66 -10.67
N ILE A 188 -10.65 -0.59 -10.32
CA ILE A 188 -10.44 -1.69 -11.27
C ILE A 188 -11.73 -1.97 -12.07
N ALA A 189 -12.86 -2.12 -11.38
CA ALA A 189 -14.16 -2.39 -12.02
C ALA A 189 -14.55 -1.29 -13.03
N ARG A 190 -14.39 -0.03 -12.66
CA ARG A 190 -14.67 1.12 -13.53
C ARG A 190 -13.76 1.16 -14.75
N THR A 191 -12.45 0.93 -14.55
CA THR A 191 -11.49 0.91 -15.66
C THR A 191 -11.79 -0.25 -16.62
N LEU A 192 -12.05 -1.45 -16.07
CA LEU A 192 -12.38 -2.61 -16.87
C LEU A 192 -13.67 -2.40 -17.68
N ARG A 193 -14.73 -1.88 -17.03
CA ARG A 193 -15.98 -1.56 -17.71
C ARG A 193 -15.75 -0.61 -18.88
N ALA A 194 -15.02 0.48 -18.69
CA ALA A 194 -14.74 1.47 -19.73
C ALA A 194 -13.94 0.85 -20.89
N SER A 195 -12.88 0.12 -20.58
CA SER A 195 -12.05 -0.56 -21.59
C SER A 195 -12.81 -1.64 -22.34
N MET A 196 -13.63 -2.45 -21.66
CA MET A 196 -14.49 -3.45 -22.29
C MET A 196 -15.49 -2.82 -23.25
N PHE A 197 -16.14 -1.72 -22.83
CA PHE A 197 -17.13 -1.01 -23.66
C PHE A 197 -16.49 -0.50 -24.97
N GLU A 198 -15.29 0.08 -24.89
CA GLU A 198 -14.55 0.52 -26.08
C GLU A 198 -14.16 -0.65 -26.98
N VAL A 199 -13.63 -1.72 -26.41
CA VAL A 199 -13.14 -2.89 -27.17
C VAL A 199 -14.27 -3.65 -27.85
N MET A 200 -15.45 -3.76 -27.22
CA MET A 200 -16.60 -4.48 -27.76
C MET A 200 -17.20 -3.83 -29.03
N THR A 201 -16.89 -2.55 -29.32
CA THR A 201 -17.28 -1.84 -30.51
C THR A 201 -16.26 -1.96 -31.65
N ARG A 202 -15.11 -2.59 -31.46
CA ARG A 202 -14.08 -2.76 -32.49
C ARG A 202 -14.44 -3.82 -33.51
N ASP A 203 -13.96 -3.65 -34.76
CA ASP A 203 -14.27 -4.48 -35.93
C ASP A 203 -14.04 -5.97 -35.71
N TYR A 204 -13.03 -6.35 -34.98
CA TYR A 204 -12.74 -7.79 -34.70
C TYR A 204 -13.81 -8.45 -33.80
N CYS A 205 -14.44 -7.68 -32.89
CA CYS A 205 -15.59 -8.18 -32.12
C CYS A 205 -16.84 -8.29 -33.00
N LEU A 206 -17.05 -7.32 -33.90
CA LEU A 206 -18.14 -7.37 -34.86
C LEU A 206 -17.99 -8.56 -35.83
N THR A 207 -16.78 -8.79 -36.33
CA THR A 207 -16.45 -9.93 -37.18
C THR A 207 -16.67 -11.26 -36.44
N ALA A 208 -16.31 -11.37 -35.16
CA ALA A 208 -16.56 -12.56 -34.38
C ALA A 208 -18.05 -12.88 -34.22
N ARG A 209 -18.90 -11.83 -34.02
CA ARG A 209 -20.36 -11.97 -34.00
C ARG A 209 -20.89 -12.37 -35.38
N GLY A 210 -20.39 -11.76 -36.46
CA GLY A 210 -20.77 -12.12 -37.84
C GLY A 210 -20.43 -13.56 -38.21
N LYS A 211 -19.41 -14.17 -37.58
CA LYS A 211 -19.07 -15.60 -37.71
C LYS A 211 -19.94 -16.53 -36.86
N GLY A 212 -20.94 -16.01 -36.14
CA GLY A 212 -21.87 -16.80 -35.32
C GLY A 212 -21.33 -17.23 -33.97
N LEU A 213 -20.26 -16.62 -33.47
CA LEU A 213 -19.77 -16.90 -32.12
C LEU A 213 -20.78 -16.42 -31.07
N SER A 214 -20.97 -17.21 -30.01
CA SER A 214 -21.83 -16.81 -28.88
C SER A 214 -21.31 -15.53 -28.23
N GLU A 215 -22.20 -14.68 -27.72
CA GLU A 215 -21.83 -13.40 -27.09
C GLU A 215 -20.84 -13.59 -25.93
N TRP A 216 -20.98 -14.67 -25.15
CA TRP A 216 -20.04 -15.02 -24.08
C TRP A 216 -18.61 -15.22 -24.60
N ARG A 217 -18.43 -15.92 -25.71
CA ARG A 217 -17.11 -16.10 -26.33
C ARG A 217 -16.56 -14.79 -26.88
N VAL A 218 -17.40 -13.96 -27.49
CA VAL A 218 -16.95 -12.63 -27.94
C VAL A 218 -16.48 -11.77 -26.77
N VAL A 219 -17.20 -11.77 -25.66
CA VAL A 219 -16.87 -11.01 -24.45
C VAL A 219 -15.59 -11.52 -23.80
N VAL A 220 -15.47 -12.82 -23.54
CA VAL A 220 -14.35 -13.38 -22.75
C VAL A 220 -13.11 -13.57 -23.62
N ASP A 221 -13.22 -14.19 -24.78
CA ASP A 221 -12.05 -14.59 -25.57
C ASP A 221 -11.50 -13.44 -26.45
N HIS A 222 -12.38 -12.54 -26.90
CA HIS A 222 -11.97 -11.48 -27.82
C HIS A 222 -11.90 -10.11 -27.14
N ALA A 223 -12.92 -9.70 -26.38
CA ALA A 223 -12.97 -8.37 -25.79
C ALA A 223 -12.10 -8.28 -24.52
N PHE A 224 -12.32 -9.16 -23.54
CA PHE A 224 -11.62 -9.11 -22.25
C PHE A 224 -10.10 -9.21 -22.41
N ARG A 225 -9.60 -10.05 -23.29
CA ARG A 225 -8.16 -10.23 -23.54
C ARG A 225 -7.44 -8.94 -23.91
N ASN A 226 -8.12 -8.03 -24.62
CA ASN A 226 -7.58 -6.73 -24.99
C ASN A 226 -7.92 -5.66 -23.95
N ALA A 227 -9.11 -5.72 -23.36
CA ALA A 227 -9.57 -4.77 -22.37
C ALA A 227 -8.84 -4.84 -21.04
N VAL A 228 -8.22 -5.99 -20.69
CA VAL A 228 -7.48 -6.17 -19.45
C VAL A 228 -6.14 -5.42 -19.40
N LEU A 229 -5.56 -5.05 -20.55
CA LEU A 229 -4.23 -4.42 -20.58
C LEU A 229 -4.14 -3.12 -19.74
N PRO A 230 -5.03 -2.12 -19.88
CA PRO A 230 -5.00 -0.94 -19.01
C PRO A 230 -5.35 -1.26 -17.56
N VAL A 231 -6.13 -2.34 -17.33
CA VAL A 231 -6.51 -2.77 -15.98
C VAL A 231 -5.30 -3.30 -15.20
N ILE A 232 -4.40 -4.05 -15.84
CA ILE A 232 -3.16 -4.53 -15.21
C ILE A 232 -2.31 -3.36 -14.69
N THR A 233 -2.24 -2.27 -15.45
CA THR A 233 -1.54 -1.05 -15.00
C THR A 233 -2.20 -0.46 -13.75
N VAL A 234 -3.54 -0.39 -13.74
CA VAL A 234 -4.27 0.11 -12.58
C VAL A 234 -4.06 -0.79 -11.36
N ILE A 235 -4.08 -2.11 -11.55
CA ILE A 235 -3.80 -3.08 -10.46
C ILE A 235 -2.43 -2.83 -9.85
N GLY A 236 -1.39 -2.69 -10.68
CA GLY A 236 -0.04 -2.43 -10.19
C GLY A 236 0.09 -1.11 -9.41
N LEU A 237 -0.47 -0.01 -9.96
CA LEU A 237 -0.49 1.29 -9.28
C LEU A 237 -1.27 1.22 -7.94
N GLN A 238 -2.40 0.53 -7.93
CA GLN A 238 -3.21 0.38 -6.72
C GLN A 238 -2.51 -0.51 -5.69
N TYR A 239 -1.77 -1.55 -6.11
CA TYR A 239 -1.03 -2.40 -5.18
C TYR A 239 0.06 -1.60 -4.43
N GLY A 240 0.80 -0.74 -5.15
CA GLY A 240 1.73 0.18 -4.52
C GLY A 240 1.04 1.14 -3.52
N ALA A 241 -0.12 1.70 -3.90
CA ALA A 241 -0.88 2.60 -3.04
C ALA A 241 -1.44 1.90 -1.78
N LEU A 242 -1.75 0.59 -1.84
CA LEU A 242 -2.23 -0.17 -0.67
C LEU A 242 -1.20 -0.20 0.46
N LEU A 243 0.09 -0.21 0.18
CA LEU A 243 1.12 -0.19 1.20
C LEU A 243 1.09 1.10 2.04
N GLY A 244 0.84 2.25 1.39
CA GLY A 244 0.64 3.53 2.09
C GLY A 244 -0.71 3.61 2.81
N GLY A 245 -1.77 3.07 2.20
CA GLY A 245 -3.13 3.06 2.75
C GLY A 245 -3.33 2.05 3.89
N ALA A 246 -2.44 1.06 4.01
CA ALA A 246 -2.53 0.03 5.04
C ALA A 246 -2.44 0.59 6.46
N VAL A 247 -1.73 1.71 6.69
CA VAL A 247 -1.54 2.31 8.02
C VAL A 247 -2.85 2.51 8.77
N VAL A 248 -3.84 3.12 8.12
CA VAL A 248 -5.16 3.38 8.75
C VAL A 248 -5.89 2.08 9.07
N THR A 249 -5.91 1.14 8.11
CA THR A 249 -6.56 -0.16 8.29
C THR A 249 -5.88 -0.98 9.38
N GLU A 250 -4.55 -1.06 9.35
CA GLU A 250 -3.78 -1.79 10.36
C GLU A 250 -4.00 -1.20 11.77
N THR A 251 -4.13 0.12 11.88
CA THR A 251 -4.42 0.77 13.17
C THR A 251 -5.82 0.45 13.67
N ILE A 252 -6.85 0.52 12.82
CA ILE A 252 -8.24 0.25 13.20
C ILE A 252 -8.43 -1.20 13.67
N PHE A 253 -7.85 -2.14 12.92
CA PHE A 253 -7.98 -3.57 13.18
C PHE A 253 -6.86 -4.13 14.07
N ALA A 254 -5.97 -3.29 14.63
CA ALA A 254 -4.77 -3.68 15.36
C ALA A 254 -4.00 -4.81 14.63
N TRP A 255 -3.95 -4.73 13.29
CA TRP A 255 -3.23 -5.68 12.46
C TRP A 255 -1.72 -5.48 12.64
N PRO A 256 -0.92 -6.55 12.92
CA PRO A 256 0.46 -6.40 13.37
C PRO A 256 1.45 -6.06 12.25
N GLY A 257 1.11 -5.12 11.36
CA GLY A 257 1.93 -4.71 10.23
C GLY A 257 2.83 -3.52 10.51
N VAL A 258 3.54 -3.07 9.46
CA VAL A 258 4.47 -1.92 9.49
C VAL A 258 3.73 -0.60 9.67
N GLY A 259 2.50 -0.49 9.17
CA GLY A 259 1.67 0.71 9.33
C GLY A 259 1.30 0.95 10.80
N LEU A 260 0.82 -0.08 11.51
CA LEU A 260 0.58 0.00 12.95
C LEU A 260 1.87 0.30 13.72
N LEU A 261 2.97 -0.36 13.35
CA LEU A 261 4.28 -0.11 13.94
C LEU A 261 4.72 1.35 13.75
N SER A 262 4.45 1.95 12.58
CA SER A 262 4.80 3.35 12.32
C SER A 262 4.06 4.32 13.24
N VAL A 263 2.76 4.10 13.47
CA VAL A 263 1.97 4.91 14.41
C VAL A 263 2.50 4.75 15.83
N GLN A 264 2.78 3.51 16.25
CA GLN A 264 3.36 3.23 17.57
C GLN A 264 4.73 3.88 17.74
N ALA A 265 5.62 3.78 16.74
CA ALA A 265 6.96 4.37 16.78
C ALA A 265 6.90 5.91 16.93
N ILE A 266 5.95 6.56 16.23
CA ILE A 266 5.71 8.01 16.36
C ILE A 266 5.20 8.35 17.77
N GLN A 267 4.25 7.59 18.31
CA GLN A 267 3.72 7.80 19.66
C GLN A 267 4.80 7.61 20.74
N TRP A 268 5.70 6.65 20.55
CA TRP A 268 6.83 6.40 21.45
C TRP A 268 7.98 7.38 21.25
N ARG A 269 7.92 8.21 20.19
CA ARG A 269 9.02 9.08 19.75
C ARG A 269 10.32 8.33 19.51
N ASP A 270 10.21 7.11 19.01
CA ASP A 270 11.34 6.27 18.63
C ASP A 270 11.89 6.71 17.27
N PHE A 271 12.71 7.75 17.26
CA PHE A 271 13.20 8.39 16.05
C PHE A 271 14.00 7.45 15.15
N PRO A 272 14.92 6.60 15.66
CA PRO A 272 15.59 5.62 14.81
C PRO A 272 14.62 4.66 14.14
N LEU A 273 13.63 4.15 14.87
CA LEU A 273 12.63 3.24 14.33
C LEU A 273 11.75 3.92 13.27
N VAL A 274 11.32 5.17 13.49
CA VAL A 274 10.54 5.93 12.50
C VAL A 274 11.35 6.14 11.21
N ARG A 275 12.64 6.54 11.32
CA ARG A 275 13.53 6.69 10.15
C ARG A 275 13.68 5.38 9.38
N ALA A 276 13.91 4.28 10.10
CA ALA A 276 14.04 2.95 9.51
C ALA A 276 12.77 2.51 8.78
N ILE A 277 11.60 2.68 9.40
CA ILE A 277 10.30 2.36 8.78
C ILE A 277 10.13 3.14 7.48
N VAL A 278 10.34 4.46 7.52
CA VAL A 278 10.16 5.30 6.33
C VAL A 278 11.12 4.93 5.21
N ALA A 279 12.40 4.70 5.54
CA ALA A 279 13.40 4.29 4.55
C ALA A 279 13.03 2.93 3.92
N MET A 280 12.72 1.93 4.74
CA MET A 280 12.39 0.58 4.26
C MET A 280 11.08 0.56 3.46
N VAL A 281 10.01 1.19 3.96
CA VAL A 281 8.73 1.28 3.22
C VAL A 281 8.93 1.99 1.88
N SER A 282 9.75 3.05 1.84
CA SER A 282 10.07 3.75 0.59
C SER A 282 10.80 2.83 -0.40
N VAL A 283 11.79 2.05 0.06
CA VAL A 283 12.50 1.06 -0.78
C VAL A 283 11.53 0.00 -1.31
N PHE A 284 10.67 -0.55 -0.46
CA PHE A 284 9.66 -1.54 -0.89
C PHE A 284 8.65 -0.94 -1.88
N PHE A 285 8.18 0.28 -1.64
CA PHE A 285 7.28 0.99 -2.56
C PHE A 285 7.94 1.18 -3.94
N ILE A 286 9.20 1.61 -3.97
CA ILE A 286 9.98 1.77 -5.20
C ILE A 286 10.15 0.42 -5.90
N ALA A 287 10.50 -0.64 -5.18
CA ALA A 287 10.68 -1.98 -5.73
C ALA A 287 9.39 -2.52 -6.37
N ILE A 288 8.25 -2.35 -5.71
CA ILE A 288 6.94 -2.78 -6.22
C ILE A 288 6.53 -1.97 -7.46
N ASN A 289 6.73 -0.65 -7.45
CA ASN A 289 6.46 0.16 -8.64
C ASN A 289 7.36 -0.22 -9.82
N LEU A 290 8.65 -0.45 -9.57
CA LEU A 290 9.57 -0.89 -10.62
C LEU A 290 9.17 -2.26 -11.18
N LEU A 291 8.79 -3.20 -10.32
CA LEU A 291 8.28 -4.52 -10.73
C LEU A 291 7.02 -4.37 -11.60
N THR A 292 6.09 -3.50 -11.18
CA THR A 292 4.87 -3.19 -11.94
C THR A 292 5.18 -2.61 -13.32
N ASP A 293 6.12 -1.68 -13.40
CA ASP A 293 6.54 -1.08 -14.67
C ASP A 293 7.19 -2.11 -15.60
N VAL A 294 8.02 -3.01 -15.07
CA VAL A 294 8.65 -4.10 -15.83
C VAL A 294 7.61 -5.09 -16.33
N LEU A 295 6.67 -5.50 -15.48
CA LEU A 295 5.56 -6.36 -15.86
C LEU A 295 4.70 -5.73 -16.96
N TYR A 296 4.40 -4.45 -16.83
CA TYR A 296 3.65 -3.72 -17.84
C TYR A 296 4.38 -3.65 -19.19
N ALA A 297 5.68 -3.38 -19.16
CA ALA A 297 6.52 -3.38 -20.36
C ALA A 297 6.57 -4.74 -21.06
N TYR A 298 6.56 -5.82 -20.28
CA TYR A 298 6.54 -7.20 -20.80
C TYR A 298 5.18 -7.55 -21.43
N LEU A 299 4.08 -7.14 -20.79
CA LEU A 299 2.73 -7.45 -21.24
C LEU A 299 2.25 -6.59 -22.42
N ASN A 300 2.81 -5.39 -22.60
CA ASN A 300 2.46 -4.49 -23.71
C ASN A 300 3.68 -4.11 -24.56
N PRO A 301 4.09 -4.97 -25.51
CA PRO A 301 5.28 -4.74 -26.35
C PRO A 301 5.13 -3.54 -27.32
N ARG A 302 3.93 -2.94 -27.42
CA ARG A 302 3.68 -1.74 -28.24
C ARG A 302 4.23 -0.46 -27.62
N ILE A 303 4.53 -0.46 -26.31
CA ILE A 303 5.19 0.67 -25.66
C ILE A 303 6.68 0.58 -25.96
N ARG A 304 7.13 1.20 -27.05
CA ARG A 304 8.53 1.47 -27.27
C ARG A 304 8.92 2.61 -26.33
N PHE A 305 9.77 2.29 -25.37
CA PHE A 305 10.38 3.27 -24.48
C PHE A 305 11.26 4.22 -25.30
N SER A 306 10.74 5.41 -25.58
CA SER A 306 11.49 6.54 -26.11
C SER A 306 12.22 7.27 -24.98
#